data_6371ff3978bc95105b7c79636a19aa4a
#
_entry.id   6371ff3978bc95105b7c79636a19aa4a
#
_cell.length_a   1.000
_cell.length_b   1.000
_cell.length_c   1.000
_cell.angle_alpha   90.00
_cell.angle_beta   90.00
_cell.angle_gamma   90.00
#
_symmetry.space_group_name_H-M   'P 1'
#
loop_
_entity.id
_entity.type
_entity.pdbx_description
1 polymer ?
#
loop_
_entity_poly.entity_id
_entity_poly.type
_entity_poly.pdbx_seq_one_letter_code
_entity_poly.pdbx_strand_id
1 'polypeptide(L)'
;IAKLVGGFWDVTDGSVKMDGKDLRSIPLEQLYDQVAYVSQDNWLFDDTIMNNIRMGKTSASDKMVREAAKASGLDEFIMALPQGYETRVGSGGTRLSGGERQRIAIARAMLKDAPIVILDEATAYIDPENEAVIQRALTKLMKDKTVIIIAHRLSTVTDADQIVLINNGSVECAGTHNELLKKSDLYHAMWQAHISEGGAA
;
A
#
# COMPACT_ATOMS: atom_id res chain seq x y z
N ILE A 1 -3.43 -9.75 -9.69
CA ILE A 1 -3.30 -8.53 -10.52
C ILE A 1 -2.19 -7.66 -9.97
N ALA A 2 -2.20 -7.24 -8.68
CA ALA A 2 -1.17 -6.36 -8.11
C ALA A 2 0.26 -6.83 -8.37
N LYS A 3 0.54 -8.12 -8.17
CA LYS A 3 1.87 -8.70 -8.40
C LYS A 3 2.27 -8.71 -9.89
N LEU A 4 1.31 -8.75 -10.81
CA LEU A 4 1.56 -8.60 -12.25
C LEU A 4 1.89 -7.15 -12.61
N VAL A 5 1.12 -6.19 -12.08
CA VAL A 5 1.38 -4.76 -12.31
C VAL A 5 2.69 -4.31 -11.65
N GLY A 6 3.01 -4.86 -10.48
CA GLY A 6 4.28 -4.61 -9.78
C GLY A 6 5.51 -5.28 -10.42
N GLY A 7 5.33 -6.10 -11.47
CA GLY A 7 6.42 -6.80 -12.14
C GLY A 7 7.03 -7.95 -11.33
N PHE A 8 6.31 -8.45 -10.30
CA PHE A 8 6.79 -9.60 -9.52
C PHE A 8 6.52 -10.94 -10.22
N TRP A 9 5.54 -10.98 -11.10
CA TRP A 9 5.17 -12.14 -11.91
C TRP A 9 4.88 -11.73 -13.35
N ASP A 10 5.18 -12.61 -14.27
CA ASP A 10 4.82 -12.45 -15.67
C ASP A 10 3.44 -13.05 -15.95
N VAL A 11 2.76 -12.50 -16.97
CA VAL A 11 1.52 -13.08 -17.48
C VAL A 11 1.81 -14.35 -18.28
N THR A 12 0.98 -15.38 -18.12
CA THR A 12 1.05 -16.61 -18.93
C THR A 12 0.43 -16.44 -20.31
N ASP A 13 -0.54 -15.54 -20.42
CA ASP A 13 -1.19 -15.16 -21.66
C ASP A 13 -1.60 -13.68 -21.61
N GLY A 14 -1.72 -13.03 -22.77
CA GLY A 14 -2.03 -11.61 -22.86
C GLY A 14 -0.84 -10.70 -22.53
N SER A 15 -1.11 -9.49 -22.08
CA SER A 15 -0.09 -8.49 -21.73
C SER A 15 -0.57 -7.52 -20.64
N VAL A 16 0.35 -7.06 -19.80
CA VAL A 16 0.17 -5.87 -18.95
C VAL A 16 0.98 -4.74 -19.55
N LYS A 17 0.37 -3.57 -19.71
CA LYS A 17 1.02 -2.41 -20.33
C LYS A 17 1.04 -1.22 -19.38
N MET A 18 2.16 -0.50 -19.38
CA MET A 18 2.33 0.79 -18.73
C MET A 18 2.69 1.83 -19.80
N ASP A 19 1.89 2.89 -19.93
CA ASP A 19 2.01 3.90 -20.99
C ASP A 19 2.10 3.28 -22.40
N GLY A 20 1.28 2.24 -22.64
CA GLY A 20 1.21 1.52 -23.92
C GLY A 20 2.36 0.53 -24.18
N LYS A 21 3.39 0.48 -23.33
CA LYS A 21 4.52 -0.46 -23.43
C LYS A 21 4.24 -1.72 -22.59
N ASP A 22 4.48 -2.89 -23.16
CA ASP A 22 4.40 -4.16 -22.42
C ASP A 22 5.44 -4.17 -21.30
N LEU A 23 5.04 -4.55 -20.09
CA LEU A 23 5.93 -4.56 -18.92
C LEU A 23 7.17 -5.42 -19.15
N ARG A 24 7.05 -6.52 -19.89
CA ARG A 24 8.17 -7.40 -20.26
C ARG A 24 9.25 -6.72 -21.13
N SER A 25 8.90 -5.61 -21.79
CA SER A 25 9.83 -4.81 -22.59
C SER A 25 10.51 -3.69 -21.80
N ILE A 26 10.06 -3.43 -20.58
CA ILE A 26 10.60 -2.38 -19.72
C ILE A 26 11.71 -3.01 -18.85
N PRO A 27 12.94 -2.43 -18.83
CA PRO A 27 13.97 -2.88 -17.90
C PRO A 27 13.45 -2.87 -16.46
N LEU A 28 13.72 -3.94 -15.70
CA LEU A 28 13.16 -4.14 -14.36
C LEU A 28 13.47 -2.98 -13.41
N GLU A 29 14.66 -2.41 -13.51
CA GLU A 29 15.08 -1.25 -12.73
C GLU A 29 14.18 -0.03 -13.01
N GLN A 30 13.87 0.24 -14.30
CA GLN A 30 12.97 1.32 -14.68
C GLN A 30 11.54 1.07 -14.21
N LEU A 31 11.06 -0.17 -14.30
CA LEU A 31 9.74 -0.54 -13.79
C LEU A 31 9.66 -0.34 -12.26
N TYR A 32 10.68 -0.76 -11.53
CA TYR A 32 10.72 -0.56 -10.08
C TYR A 32 10.75 0.91 -9.69
N ASP A 33 11.38 1.78 -10.46
CA ASP A 33 11.35 3.23 -10.19
C ASP A 33 9.94 3.83 -10.36
N GLN A 34 9.09 3.22 -11.19
CA GLN A 34 7.73 3.71 -11.45
C GLN A 34 6.70 3.23 -10.45
N VAL A 35 6.96 2.17 -9.67
CA VAL A 35 5.96 1.53 -8.81
C VAL A 35 6.43 1.47 -7.36
N ALA A 36 5.68 2.06 -6.44
CA ALA A 36 5.81 1.80 -5.01
C ALA A 36 4.74 0.78 -4.58
N TYR A 37 5.17 -0.24 -3.83
CA TYR A 37 4.29 -1.31 -3.37
C TYR A 37 4.26 -1.36 -1.85
N VAL A 38 3.08 -1.24 -1.26
CA VAL A 38 2.83 -1.44 0.18
C VAL A 38 2.05 -2.73 0.33
N SER A 39 2.72 -3.78 0.80
CA SER A 39 2.13 -5.12 0.96
C SER A 39 1.43 -5.28 2.30
N GLN A 40 0.59 -6.29 2.39
CA GLN A 40 0.02 -6.78 3.64
C GLN A 40 1.12 -7.28 4.60
N ASP A 41 2.06 -8.08 4.07
CA ASP A 41 3.22 -8.57 4.80
C ASP A 41 4.34 -7.53 4.79
N ASN A 42 4.34 -6.66 5.79
CA ASN A 42 5.34 -5.60 5.94
C ASN A 42 6.66 -6.15 6.48
N TRP A 43 7.37 -6.92 5.65
CA TRP A 43 8.64 -7.52 6.01
C TRP A 43 9.74 -6.48 6.22
N LEU A 44 10.49 -6.61 7.32
CA LEU A 44 11.64 -5.78 7.64
C LEU A 44 12.91 -6.64 7.71
N PHE A 45 14.01 -6.08 7.24
CA PHE A 45 15.32 -6.72 7.36
C PHE A 45 15.87 -6.53 8.78
N ASP A 46 16.68 -7.48 9.25
CA ASP A 46 17.36 -7.35 10.54
C ASP A 46 18.45 -6.27 10.48
N ASP A 47 18.02 -5.03 10.49
CA ASP A 47 18.83 -3.83 10.42
C ASP A 47 18.18 -2.71 11.25
N THR A 48 18.74 -1.50 11.21
CA THR A 48 18.18 -0.33 11.88
C THR A 48 16.87 0.15 11.23
N ILE A 49 16.08 0.92 11.96
CA ILE A 49 14.90 1.59 11.41
C ILE A 49 15.31 2.52 10.27
N MET A 50 16.41 3.27 10.44
CA MET A 50 16.97 4.15 9.42
C MET A 50 17.21 3.42 8.10
N ASN A 51 17.92 2.29 8.14
CA ASN A 51 18.25 1.51 6.96
C ASN A 51 17.02 0.84 6.36
N ASN A 52 16.11 0.35 7.18
CA ASN A 52 14.84 -0.19 6.69
C ASN A 52 14.02 0.83 5.89
N ILE A 53 13.94 2.08 6.35
CA ILE A 53 13.24 3.14 5.59
C ILE A 53 14.04 3.49 4.32
N ARG A 54 15.39 3.59 4.41
CA ARG A 54 16.27 3.92 3.28
C ARG A 54 16.17 2.93 2.11
N MET A 55 15.68 1.71 2.33
CA MET A 55 15.40 0.76 1.24
C MET A 55 14.43 1.29 0.19
N GLY A 56 13.58 2.24 0.52
CA GLY A 56 12.72 2.93 -0.46
C GLY A 56 13.54 3.68 -1.53
N LYS A 57 14.71 4.22 -1.15
CA LYS A 57 15.66 4.91 -2.04
C LYS A 57 17.05 4.85 -1.41
N THR A 58 17.88 3.94 -1.88
CA THR A 58 19.20 3.65 -1.28
C THR A 58 20.15 4.85 -1.27
N SER A 59 20.00 5.77 -2.23
CA SER A 59 20.77 7.02 -2.32
C SER A 59 20.26 8.15 -1.42
N ALA A 60 19.19 7.92 -0.64
CA ALA A 60 18.59 8.95 0.21
C ALA A 60 19.48 9.34 1.38
N SER A 61 19.59 10.65 1.63
CA SER A 61 20.26 11.17 2.83
C SER A 61 19.43 10.89 4.09
N ASP A 62 20.08 10.91 5.26
CA ASP A 62 19.40 10.76 6.56
C ASP A 62 18.26 11.77 6.73
N LYS A 63 18.45 13.00 6.22
CA LYS A 63 17.40 14.03 6.25
C LYS A 63 16.16 13.57 5.50
N MET A 64 16.30 13.04 4.28
CA MET A 64 15.17 12.53 3.48
C MET A 64 14.46 11.37 4.18
N VAL A 65 15.23 10.45 4.79
CA VAL A 65 14.67 9.32 5.56
C VAL A 65 13.84 9.83 6.74
N ARG A 66 14.35 10.81 7.50
CA ARG A 66 13.61 11.43 8.62
C ARG A 66 12.36 12.16 8.16
N GLU A 67 12.39 12.86 7.03
CA GLU A 67 11.22 13.51 6.43
C GLU A 67 10.14 12.48 6.05
N ALA A 68 10.52 11.36 5.45
CA ALA A 68 9.60 10.26 5.14
C ALA A 68 8.99 9.64 6.41
N ALA A 69 9.80 9.43 7.45
CA ALA A 69 9.34 8.94 8.76
C ALA A 69 8.33 9.90 9.42
N LYS A 70 8.59 11.23 9.36
CA LYS A 70 7.63 12.25 9.83
C LYS A 70 6.33 12.22 9.03
N ALA A 71 6.43 12.12 7.72
CA ALA A 71 5.26 12.09 6.84
C ALA A 71 4.37 10.86 7.09
N SER A 72 4.97 9.72 7.43
CA SER A 72 4.26 8.47 7.79
C SER A 72 3.78 8.42 9.25
N GLY A 73 4.05 9.46 10.06
CA GLY A 73 3.67 9.49 11.49
C GLY A 73 4.51 8.54 12.37
N LEU A 74 5.73 8.22 11.95
CA LEU A 74 6.60 7.28 12.66
C LEU A 74 7.68 7.97 13.52
N ASP A 75 8.02 9.23 13.23
CA ASP A 75 9.17 9.93 13.82
C ASP A 75 9.07 10.06 15.36
N GLU A 76 7.90 10.40 15.88
CA GLU A 76 7.69 10.53 17.34
C GLU A 76 7.95 9.21 18.06
N PHE A 77 7.45 8.10 17.51
CA PHE A 77 7.71 6.77 18.03
C PHE A 77 9.22 6.46 17.99
N ILE A 78 9.89 6.71 16.87
CA ILE A 78 11.34 6.44 16.73
C ILE A 78 12.14 7.25 17.75
N MET A 79 11.81 8.53 17.92
CA MET A 79 12.54 9.42 18.84
C MET A 79 12.33 9.06 20.32
N ALA A 80 11.27 8.33 20.66
CA ALA A 80 11.04 7.80 22.01
C ALA A 80 11.87 6.53 22.29
N LEU A 81 12.45 5.87 21.28
CA LEU A 81 13.28 4.69 21.47
C LEU A 81 14.67 5.06 21.98
N PRO A 82 15.30 4.24 22.84
CA PRO A 82 16.62 4.54 23.40
C PRO A 82 17.74 4.78 22.36
N GLN A 83 17.66 4.13 21.21
CA GLN A 83 18.62 4.27 20.11
C GLN A 83 18.05 5.05 18.92
N GLY A 84 16.83 5.58 19.04
CA GLY A 84 16.18 6.34 17.97
C GLY A 84 16.18 5.58 16.64
N TYR A 85 16.60 6.23 15.58
CA TYR A 85 16.70 5.67 14.23
C TYR A 85 17.71 4.50 14.10
N GLU A 86 18.68 4.38 15.00
CA GLU A 86 19.66 3.28 15.03
C GLU A 86 19.11 2.02 15.74
N THR A 87 17.87 2.05 16.20
CA THR A 87 17.22 0.89 16.81
C THR A 87 17.08 -0.24 15.80
N ARG A 88 17.58 -1.44 16.13
CA ARG A 88 17.46 -2.65 15.31
C ARG A 88 16.08 -3.27 15.48
N VAL A 89 15.44 -3.58 14.36
CA VAL A 89 14.05 -4.08 14.33
C VAL A 89 13.91 -5.59 14.55
N GLY A 90 15.01 -6.33 14.44
CA GLY A 90 15.03 -7.80 14.43
C GLY A 90 14.57 -8.39 13.10
N SER A 91 14.78 -9.69 12.92
CA SER A 91 14.37 -10.40 11.70
C SER A 91 12.85 -10.31 11.51
N GLY A 92 12.41 -9.89 10.31
CA GLY A 92 10.98 -9.69 10.03
C GLY A 92 10.32 -8.56 10.83
N GLY A 93 11.11 -7.75 11.58
CA GLY A 93 10.55 -6.68 12.41
C GLY A 93 9.89 -7.17 13.70
N THR A 94 10.36 -8.30 14.26
CA THR A 94 9.75 -8.95 15.44
C THR A 94 9.71 -8.07 16.69
N ARG A 95 10.50 -6.99 16.74
CA ARG A 95 10.52 -6.05 17.86
C ARG A 95 9.53 -4.90 17.73
N LEU A 96 8.76 -4.87 16.65
CA LEU A 96 7.81 -3.81 16.33
C LEU A 96 6.38 -4.36 16.25
N SER A 97 5.41 -3.54 16.62
CA SER A 97 4.00 -3.82 16.40
C SER A 97 3.65 -3.86 14.91
N GLY A 98 2.47 -4.40 14.56
CA GLY A 98 1.97 -4.41 13.18
C GLY A 98 1.86 -3.01 12.58
N GLY A 99 1.32 -2.05 13.35
CA GLY A 99 1.16 -0.66 12.91
C GLY A 99 2.49 0.06 12.69
N GLU A 100 3.51 -0.21 13.51
CA GLU A 100 4.86 0.36 13.33
C GLU A 100 5.55 -0.19 12.08
N ARG A 101 5.46 -1.52 11.85
CA ARG A 101 5.98 -2.13 10.60
C ARG A 101 5.31 -1.54 9.37
N GLN A 102 3.99 -1.34 9.43
CA GLN A 102 3.24 -0.77 8.33
C GLN A 102 3.64 0.68 8.05
N ARG A 103 3.81 1.50 9.10
CA ARG A 103 4.30 2.88 8.92
C ARG A 103 5.71 2.94 8.33
N ILE A 104 6.58 1.96 8.63
CA ILE A 104 7.88 1.82 7.96
C ILE A 104 7.70 1.51 6.46
N ALA A 105 6.79 0.60 6.09
CA ALA A 105 6.49 0.31 4.69
C ALA A 105 5.93 1.53 3.94
N ILE A 106 5.05 2.31 4.58
CA ILE A 106 4.54 3.58 4.03
C ILE A 106 5.68 4.60 3.89
N ALA A 107 6.57 4.72 4.88
CA ALA A 107 7.74 5.60 4.81
C ALA A 107 8.68 5.23 3.65
N ARG A 108 8.91 3.93 3.40
CA ARG A 108 9.63 3.43 2.22
C ARG A 108 8.99 3.91 0.92
N ALA A 109 7.66 3.74 0.80
CA ALA A 109 6.91 4.15 -0.38
C ALA A 109 6.93 5.68 -0.59
N MET A 110 6.84 6.47 0.49
CA MET A 110 6.97 7.93 0.44
C MET A 110 8.38 8.35 0.02
N LEU A 111 9.42 7.73 0.56
CA LEU A 111 10.82 8.01 0.24
C LEU A 111 11.14 7.69 -1.21
N LYS A 112 10.55 6.63 -1.74
CA LYS A 112 10.66 6.23 -3.14
C LYS A 112 10.04 7.24 -4.10
N ASP A 113 8.91 7.80 -3.71
CA ASP A 113 8.14 8.82 -4.45
C ASP A 113 7.79 8.41 -5.89
N ALA A 114 7.44 7.15 -6.09
CA ALA A 114 7.04 6.63 -7.40
C ALA A 114 5.67 7.18 -7.84
N PRO A 115 5.43 7.36 -9.16
CA PRO A 115 4.16 7.89 -9.69
C PRO A 115 2.99 6.91 -9.56
N ILE A 116 3.25 5.62 -9.41
CA ILE A 116 2.25 4.57 -9.23
C ILE A 116 2.40 3.98 -7.83
N VAL A 117 1.31 3.88 -7.09
CA VAL A 117 1.28 3.28 -5.75
C VAL A 117 0.32 2.10 -5.76
N ILE A 118 0.81 0.93 -5.35
CA ILE A 118 -0.03 -0.26 -5.13
C ILE A 118 -0.17 -0.47 -3.63
N LEU A 119 -1.40 -0.49 -3.15
CA LEU A 119 -1.76 -0.77 -1.76
C LEU A 119 -2.45 -2.13 -1.70
N ASP A 120 -1.78 -3.13 -1.15
CA ASP A 120 -2.30 -4.49 -1.04
C ASP A 120 -2.69 -4.73 0.43
N GLU A 121 -4.00 -4.63 0.72
CA GLU A 121 -4.56 -4.75 2.08
C GLU A 121 -3.89 -3.85 3.13
N ALA A 122 -3.47 -2.66 2.74
CA ALA A 122 -2.67 -1.77 3.57
C ALA A 122 -3.38 -1.27 4.87
N THR A 123 -4.63 -1.63 5.10
CA THR A 123 -5.41 -1.25 6.30
C THR A 123 -5.96 -2.45 7.06
N ALA A 124 -5.57 -3.69 6.71
CA ALA A 124 -6.02 -4.87 7.41
C ALA A 124 -5.33 -5.00 8.79
N TYR A 125 -6.10 -5.38 9.81
CA TYR A 125 -5.60 -5.71 11.16
C TYR A 125 -4.84 -4.61 11.92
N ILE A 126 -5.25 -3.34 11.75
CA ILE A 126 -4.69 -2.22 12.50
C ILE A 126 -5.57 -1.97 13.73
N ASP A 127 -4.95 -1.73 14.87
CA ASP A 127 -5.67 -1.27 16.05
C ASP A 127 -6.24 0.15 15.84
N PRO A 128 -7.37 0.51 16.49
CA PRO A 128 -8.05 1.79 16.25
C PRO A 128 -7.18 3.03 16.50
N GLU A 129 -6.21 2.96 17.41
CA GLU A 129 -5.33 4.09 17.74
C GLU A 129 -4.36 4.41 16.59
N ASN A 130 -3.85 3.37 15.93
CA ASN A 130 -2.96 3.50 14.79
C ASN A 130 -3.69 3.76 13.46
N GLU A 131 -4.97 3.37 13.36
CA GLU A 131 -5.73 3.48 12.10
C GLU A 131 -5.77 4.92 11.58
N ALA A 132 -6.11 5.90 12.43
CA ALA A 132 -6.19 7.31 12.02
C ALA A 132 -4.82 7.88 11.56
N VAL A 133 -3.72 7.45 12.17
CA VAL A 133 -2.37 7.88 11.77
C VAL A 133 -2.01 7.28 10.42
N ILE A 134 -2.28 6.00 10.22
CA ILE A 134 -1.99 5.28 8.98
C ILE A 134 -2.86 5.81 7.83
N GLN A 135 -4.14 6.09 8.05
CA GLN A 135 -5.01 6.69 7.04
C GLN A 135 -4.50 8.06 6.58
N ARG A 136 -4.09 8.93 7.51
CA ARG A 136 -3.47 10.23 7.14
C ARG A 136 -2.17 10.04 6.34
N ALA A 137 -1.35 9.06 6.69
CA ALA A 137 -0.13 8.75 5.96
C ALA A 137 -0.44 8.23 4.55
N LEU A 138 -1.40 7.32 4.40
CA LEU A 138 -1.84 6.81 3.10
C LEU A 138 -2.41 7.93 2.22
N THR A 139 -3.25 8.82 2.77
CA THR A 139 -3.78 9.98 2.02
C THR A 139 -2.66 10.86 1.47
N LYS A 140 -1.60 11.10 2.27
CA LYS A 140 -0.42 11.83 1.79
C LYS A 140 0.34 11.09 0.70
N LEU A 141 0.51 9.78 0.87
CA LEU A 141 1.21 8.93 -0.10
C LEU A 141 0.50 8.89 -1.45
N MET A 142 -0.83 8.85 -1.44
CA MET A 142 -1.67 8.72 -2.64
C MET A 142 -1.80 10.02 -3.45
N LYS A 143 -1.51 11.18 -2.82
CA LYS A 143 -1.76 12.49 -3.44
C LYS A 143 -0.99 12.63 -4.76
N ASP A 144 -1.72 13.06 -5.82
CA ASP A 144 -1.19 13.32 -7.17
C ASP A 144 -0.53 12.09 -7.83
N LYS A 145 -1.00 10.88 -7.51
CA LYS A 145 -0.46 9.61 -8.03
C LYS A 145 -1.55 8.71 -8.61
N THR A 146 -1.14 7.79 -9.47
CA THR A 146 -2.00 6.67 -9.87
C THR A 146 -1.99 5.64 -8.75
N VAL A 147 -3.16 5.33 -8.19
CA VAL A 147 -3.27 4.42 -7.04
C VAL A 147 -4.07 3.18 -7.43
N ILE A 148 -3.52 2.01 -7.12
CA ILE A 148 -4.20 0.72 -7.23
C ILE A 148 -4.38 0.18 -5.82
N ILE A 149 -5.63 0.00 -5.40
CA ILE A 149 -5.96 -0.52 -4.06
C ILE A 149 -6.57 -1.91 -4.22
N ILE A 150 -5.98 -2.91 -3.57
CA ILE A 150 -6.64 -4.19 -3.32
C ILE A 150 -7.27 -4.10 -1.94
N ALA A 151 -8.59 -4.15 -1.90
CA ALA A 151 -9.35 -3.95 -0.68
C ALA A 151 -10.17 -5.18 -0.33
N HIS A 152 -10.16 -5.52 0.94
CA HIS A 152 -11.08 -6.47 1.55
C HIS A 152 -12.24 -5.75 2.28
N ARG A 153 -12.10 -4.45 2.55
CA ARG A 153 -13.15 -3.61 3.12
C ARG A 153 -13.67 -2.65 2.06
N LEU A 154 -14.94 -2.78 1.68
CA LEU A 154 -15.55 -1.95 0.64
C LEU A 154 -15.55 -0.46 0.99
N SER A 155 -15.63 -0.10 2.27
CA SER A 155 -15.55 1.30 2.73
C SER A 155 -14.28 2.04 2.31
N THR A 156 -13.20 1.31 2.06
CA THR A 156 -11.91 1.92 1.68
C THR A 156 -11.81 2.33 0.21
N VAL A 157 -12.76 1.91 -0.62
CA VAL A 157 -12.74 2.13 -2.08
C VAL A 157 -13.95 2.86 -2.62
N THR A 158 -14.85 3.33 -1.76
CA THR A 158 -16.08 4.04 -2.18
C THR A 158 -15.81 5.30 -2.99
N ASP A 159 -14.70 5.98 -2.70
CA ASP A 159 -14.30 7.23 -3.37
C ASP A 159 -13.31 6.99 -4.54
N ALA A 160 -13.08 5.74 -4.93
CA ALA A 160 -12.22 5.43 -6.06
C ALA A 160 -12.87 5.87 -7.39
N ASP A 161 -12.04 6.41 -8.30
CA ASP A 161 -12.49 6.80 -9.65
C ASP A 161 -13.03 5.60 -10.43
N GLN A 162 -12.49 4.41 -10.19
CA GLN A 162 -12.96 3.16 -10.78
C GLN A 162 -12.76 1.99 -9.82
N ILE A 163 -13.80 1.20 -9.62
CA ILE A 163 -13.77 -0.08 -8.90
C ILE A 163 -13.91 -1.19 -9.93
N VAL A 164 -13.06 -2.19 -9.86
CA VAL A 164 -13.10 -3.39 -10.70
C VAL A 164 -13.43 -4.59 -9.81
N LEU A 165 -14.60 -5.18 -10.01
CA LEU A 165 -15.02 -6.38 -9.31
C LEU A 165 -14.51 -7.61 -10.07
N ILE A 166 -13.74 -8.44 -9.35
CA ILE A 166 -13.21 -9.69 -9.89
C ILE A 166 -13.90 -10.86 -9.20
N ASN A 167 -14.48 -11.72 -10.01
CA ASN A 167 -15.14 -12.94 -9.55
C ASN A 167 -14.67 -14.13 -10.38
N ASN A 168 -14.31 -15.23 -9.71
CA ASN A 168 -13.81 -16.45 -10.35
C ASN A 168 -12.70 -16.21 -11.40
N GLY A 169 -11.77 -15.28 -11.11
CA GLY A 169 -10.63 -14.98 -11.97
C GLY A 169 -10.95 -14.08 -13.19
N SER A 170 -12.18 -13.60 -13.32
CA SER A 170 -12.63 -12.73 -14.42
C SER A 170 -13.15 -11.40 -13.90
N VAL A 171 -13.06 -10.35 -14.73
CA VAL A 171 -13.72 -9.08 -14.45
C VAL A 171 -15.22 -9.26 -14.62
N GLU A 172 -15.97 -9.13 -13.54
CA GLU A 172 -17.43 -9.20 -13.55
C GLU A 172 -18.03 -7.86 -13.95
N CYS A 173 -17.58 -6.79 -13.33
CA CYS A 173 -18.01 -5.43 -13.65
C CYS A 173 -16.95 -4.40 -13.25
N ALA A 174 -17.06 -3.21 -13.83
CA ALA A 174 -16.25 -2.06 -13.49
C ALA A 174 -17.07 -0.78 -13.54
N GLY A 175 -16.78 0.17 -12.66
CA GLY A 175 -17.45 1.46 -12.56
C GLY A 175 -17.19 2.15 -11.23
N THR A 176 -17.82 3.28 -10.99
CA THR A 176 -17.82 3.94 -9.68
C THR A 176 -18.68 3.18 -8.68
N HIS A 177 -18.52 3.45 -7.38
CA HIS A 177 -19.34 2.86 -6.33
C HIS A 177 -20.84 2.98 -6.62
N ASN A 178 -21.31 4.17 -6.97
CA ASN A 178 -22.71 4.43 -7.25
C ASN A 178 -23.25 3.72 -8.52
N GLU A 179 -22.40 3.50 -9.52
CA GLU A 179 -22.76 2.74 -10.71
C GLU A 179 -22.86 1.25 -10.41
N LEU A 180 -21.92 0.71 -9.65
CA LEU A 180 -21.90 -0.70 -9.30
C LEU A 180 -23.03 -1.10 -8.37
N LEU A 181 -23.44 -0.23 -7.43
CA LEU A 181 -24.62 -0.45 -6.61
C LEU A 181 -25.91 -0.62 -7.43
N LYS A 182 -25.98 -0.02 -8.62
CA LYS A 182 -27.15 -0.09 -9.50
C LYS A 182 -27.06 -1.20 -10.54
N LYS A 183 -25.84 -1.60 -10.94
CA LYS A 183 -25.61 -2.48 -12.09
C LYS A 183 -25.21 -3.91 -11.71
N SER A 184 -24.68 -4.13 -10.49
CA SER A 184 -24.16 -5.43 -10.05
C SER A 184 -24.86 -5.91 -8.79
N ASP A 185 -25.65 -6.96 -8.90
CA ASP A 185 -26.29 -7.59 -7.75
C ASP A 185 -25.27 -8.13 -6.76
N LEU A 186 -24.12 -8.65 -7.25
CA LEU A 186 -23.04 -9.13 -6.41
C LEU A 186 -22.42 -7.98 -5.60
N TYR A 187 -22.09 -6.87 -6.26
CA TYR A 187 -21.50 -5.71 -5.56
C TYR A 187 -22.48 -5.14 -4.52
N HIS A 188 -23.76 -5.06 -4.88
CA HIS A 188 -24.81 -4.61 -3.97
C HIS A 188 -24.93 -5.54 -2.75
N ALA A 189 -24.92 -6.85 -2.95
CA ALA A 189 -24.96 -7.84 -1.85
C ALA A 189 -23.73 -7.72 -0.94
N MET A 190 -22.53 -7.56 -1.51
CA MET A 190 -21.29 -7.33 -0.75
C MET A 190 -21.36 -6.05 0.08
N TRP A 191 -21.92 -4.97 -0.48
CA TRP A 191 -22.09 -3.71 0.22
C TRP A 191 -23.11 -3.83 1.38
N GLN A 192 -24.24 -4.52 1.18
CA GLN A 192 -25.22 -4.78 2.24
C GLN A 192 -24.62 -5.61 3.38
N ALA A 193 -23.85 -6.64 3.06
CA ALA A 193 -23.15 -7.43 4.07
C ALA A 193 -22.17 -6.56 4.88
N HIS A 194 -21.40 -5.70 4.20
CA HIS A 194 -20.44 -4.79 4.86
C HIS A 194 -21.14 -3.81 5.82
N ILE A 195 -22.29 -3.23 5.44
CA ILE A 195 -23.06 -2.32 6.31
C ILE A 195 -23.61 -3.09 7.52
N SER A 196 -24.08 -4.32 7.31
CA SER A 196 -24.66 -5.14 8.39
C SER A 196 -23.62 -5.52 9.44
N GLU A 197 -22.37 -5.78 9.03
CA GLU A 197 -21.26 -6.06 9.94
C GLU A 197 -20.75 -4.80 10.67
N GLY A 198 -20.74 -3.64 9.99
CA GLY A 198 -20.31 -2.36 10.57
C GLY A 198 -21.33 -1.68 11.48
N GLY A 199 -22.60 -2.07 11.39
CA GLY A 199 -23.69 -1.54 12.23
C GLY A 199 -23.91 -2.31 13.55
N ALA A 200 -23.14 -3.36 13.80
CA ALA A 200 -23.23 -4.19 15.01
C ALA A 200 -22.10 -3.89 16.06
N ALA A 201 -21.37 -2.77 15.91
CA ALA A 201 -20.32 -2.34 16.83
C ALA A 201 -20.70 -1.06 17.58
#